data_ca70eb339378bab74bd762e46dfc5796
#
_entry.id   ca70eb339378bab74bd762e46dfc5796
#
_cell.length_a   1.000
_cell.length_b   1.000
_cell.length_c   1.000
_cell.angle_alpha   90.00
_cell.angle_beta   90.00
_cell.angle_gamma   90.00
#
_symmetry.space_group_name_H-M   'P 1'
#
loop_
_entity.id
_entity.type
_entity.pdbx_description
1 polymer ?
#
loop_
_entity_poly.entity_id
_entity_poly.type
_entity_poly.pdbx_seq_one_letter_code
_entity_poly.pdbx_strand_id
1 'polypeptide(L)'
;MTKIVAVVGGKHSGKTTIIQHIARELKSRGYNVGSVKEMPNVRWIDAPEKETWKHGEAGVEIVVGAATNETVLFIKRKLALNEIAAFFKGFDYILLEGFENERAVAKIIAAKDASEVRTFCDGLAIAVSGIIVESKEEVEKASTFNVPILNCKVEVNKLADLVEQKALPLFPNLAHCKECGYGTCHELAKAIIAGVADLRRCPLYGRTNVVLEVNGQVVPLKFFPSLFIERTLIGMVSSLNGVNHVTEIKLIVRKA
;
A
#
# COMPACT_ATOMS: atom_id res chain seq x y z
N MET A 1 -8.78 2.16 -7.28
CA MET A 1 -8.19 2.43 -5.93
C MET A 1 -6.95 1.58 -5.80
N THR A 2 -5.81 2.20 -5.53
CA THR A 2 -4.51 1.51 -5.44
C THR A 2 -4.46 0.61 -4.20
N LYS A 3 -4.17 -0.68 -4.39
CA LYS A 3 -3.99 -1.67 -3.32
C LYS A 3 -2.50 -1.84 -3.01
N ILE A 4 -2.18 -2.16 -1.76
CA ILE A 4 -0.80 -2.29 -1.28
C ILE A 4 -0.61 -3.65 -0.64
N VAL A 5 0.52 -4.28 -0.91
CA VAL A 5 0.98 -5.51 -0.26
C VAL A 5 2.47 -5.40 0.04
N ALA A 6 2.88 -5.81 1.24
CA ALA A 6 4.27 -5.83 1.64
C ALA A 6 4.83 -7.26 1.57
N VAL A 7 6.07 -7.40 1.11
CA VAL A 7 6.85 -8.62 1.24
C VAL A 7 7.88 -8.40 2.33
N VAL A 8 7.65 -9.05 3.47
CA VAL A 8 8.44 -8.89 4.70
C VAL A 8 9.27 -10.14 4.98
N GLY A 9 10.33 -10.04 5.77
CA GLY A 9 11.17 -11.17 6.14
C GLY A 9 12.63 -10.81 6.30
N GLY A 10 13.44 -11.75 6.79
CA GLY A 10 14.86 -11.59 7.04
C GLY A 10 15.71 -11.30 5.80
N LYS A 11 16.99 -10.99 6.00
CA LYS A 11 17.94 -10.88 4.88
C LYS A 11 18.05 -12.23 4.17
N HIS A 12 18.14 -12.18 2.82
CA HIS A 12 18.28 -13.36 1.97
C HIS A 12 17.13 -14.38 2.07
N SER A 13 15.93 -13.99 2.51
CA SER A 13 14.75 -14.87 2.58
C SER A 13 14.01 -15.03 1.25
N GLY A 14 14.41 -14.30 0.20
CA GLY A 14 13.77 -14.34 -1.13
C GLY A 14 12.78 -13.22 -1.43
N LYS A 15 12.73 -12.15 -0.63
CA LYS A 15 11.80 -11.00 -0.83
C LYS A 15 11.80 -10.46 -2.25
N THR A 16 12.98 -10.12 -2.77
CA THR A 16 13.13 -9.54 -4.11
C THR A 16 12.64 -10.51 -5.19
N THR A 17 12.92 -11.82 -5.05
CA THR A 17 12.42 -12.84 -5.97
C THR A 17 10.90 -12.91 -5.97
N ILE A 18 10.26 -12.90 -4.79
CA ILE A 18 8.81 -12.90 -4.65
C ILE A 18 8.21 -11.67 -5.34
N ILE A 19 8.75 -10.48 -5.08
CA ILE A 19 8.30 -9.23 -5.71
C ILE A 19 8.38 -9.31 -7.24
N GLN A 20 9.50 -9.81 -7.77
CA GLN A 20 9.68 -9.94 -9.23
C GLN A 20 8.65 -10.88 -9.85
N HIS A 21 8.37 -12.03 -9.23
CA HIS A 21 7.38 -12.98 -9.74
C HIS A 21 5.97 -12.40 -9.67
N ILE A 22 5.56 -11.82 -8.55
CA ILE A 22 4.24 -11.21 -8.39
C ILE A 22 4.07 -10.03 -9.35
N ALA A 23 5.08 -9.17 -9.49
CA ALA A 23 5.01 -8.04 -10.41
C ALA A 23 4.80 -8.48 -11.85
N ARG A 24 5.55 -9.51 -12.32
CA ARG A 24 5.37 -10.06 -13.68
C ARG A 24 3.97 -10.64 -13.86
N GLU A 25 3.48 -11.41 -12.89
CA GLU A 25 2.17 -12.03 -12.94
C GLU A 25 1.05 -10.98 -12.96
N LEU A 26 1.08 -9.98 -12.07
CA LEU A 26 0.09 -8.89 -12.07
C LEU A 26 0.16 -8.06 -13.37
N LYS A 27 1.36 -7.81 -13.89
CA LYS A 27 1.54 -7.15 -15.18
C LYS A 27 0.95 -7.96 -16.33
N SER A 28 1.12 -9.29 -16.35
CA SER A 28 0.54 -10.17 -17.38
C SER A 28 -0.99 -10.19 -17.34
N ARG A 29 -1.59 -9.93 -16.17
CA ARG A 29 -3.03 -9.74 -15.97
C ARG A 29 -3.54 -8.35 -16.37
N GLY A 30 -2.66 -7.46 -16.84
CA GLY A 30 -3.01 -6.11 -17.31
C GLY A 30 -2.99 -5.01 -16.25
N TYR A 31 -2.56 -5.31 -15.01
CA TYR A 31 -2.49 -4.30 -13.94
C TYR A 31 -1.28 -3.37 -14.07
N ASN A 32 -1.45 -2.13 -13.64
CA ASN A 32 -0.37 -1.19 -13.42
C ASN A 32 0.23 -1.43 -12.02
N VAL A 33 1.52 -1.81 -11.99
CA VAL A 33 2.20 -2.22 -10.75
C VAL A 33 3.40 -1.32 -10.50
N GLY A 34 3.46 -0.75 -9.31
CA GLY A 34 4.63 -0.05 -8.80
C GLY A 34 5.30 -0.83 -7.68
N SER A 35 6.56 -0.50 -7.37
CA SER A 35 7.26 -1.10 -6.24
C SER A 35 8.03 -0.05 -5.44
N VAL A 36 8.13 -0.30 -4.14
CA VAL A 36 8.90 0.52 -3.20
C VAL A 36 9.78 -0.40 -2.37
N LYS A 37 11.05 -0.10 -2.28
CA LYS A 37 12.00 -0.85 -1.45
C LYS A 37 12.45 -0.02 -0.25
N GLU A 38 12.26 -0.54 0.94
CA GLU A 38 12.82 0.04 2.15
C GLU A 38 14.31 -0.32 2.28
N MET A 39 15.13 0.67 2.57
CA MET A 39 16.59 0.51 2.73
C MET A 39 17.03 1.10 4.08
N PRO A 40 16.68 0.47 5.23
CA PRO A 40 16.87 1.06 6.55
C PRO A 40 18.33 1.31 6.92
N ASN A 41 19.27 0.55 6.32
CA ASN A 41 20.70 0.66 6.59
C ASN A 41 21.45 1.52 5.56
N VAL A 42 20.74 2.16 4.63
CA VAL A 42 21.32 3.02 3.61
C VAL A 42 21.00 4.47 3.98
N ARG A 43 22.04 5.26 4.24
CA ARG A 43 21.86 6.67 4.59
C ARG A 43 21.52 7.52 3.37
N TRP A 44 22.17 7.26 2.24
CA TRP A 44 22.03 7.99 1.00
C TRP A 44 21.97 7.04 -0.19
N ILE A 45 21.00 7.23 -1.07
CA ILE A 45 20.88 6.46 -2.32
C ILE A 45 21.68 7.14 -3.43
N ASP A 46 21.69 8.48 -3.42
CA ASP A 46 22.50 9.29 -4.32
C ASP A 46 23.99 9.13 -3.97
N ALA A 47 24.85 8.98 -4.96
CA ALA A 47 26.27 8.78 -4.73
C ALA A 47 26.96 10.12 -4.48
N PRO A 48 27.82 10.22 -3.44
CA PRO A 48 28.71 11.37 -3.25
C PRO A 48 29.47 11.70 -4.55
N GLU A 49 29.79 12.96 -4.75
CA GLU A 49 30.55 13.50 -5.91
C GLU A 49 29.77 13.57 -7.24
N LYS A 50 28.61 12.93 -7.38
CA LYS A 50 27.76 13.16 -8.55
C LYS A 50 27.18 14.59 -8.53
N GLU A 51 26.86 15.09 -9.72
CA GLU A 51 26.27 16.44 -9.86
C GLU A 51 24.95 16.57 -9.10
N THR A 52 24.10 15.55 -9.14
CA THR A 52 22.86 15.49 -8.35
C THR A 52 23.10 15.57 -6.85
N TRP A 53 24.17 14.96 -6.36
CA TRP A 53 24.58 15.06 -4.95
C TRP A 53 24.96 16.50 -4.59
N LYS A 54 25.80 17.16 -5.41
CA LYS A 54 26.24 18.55 -5.19
C LYS A 54 25.10 19.55 -5.12
N HIS A 55 24.04 19.34 -5.93
CA HIS A 55 22.83 20.15 -5.83
C HIS A 55 22.17 20.00 -4.44
N GLY A 56 22.09 18.77 -3.91
CA GLY A 56 21.56 18.53 -2.58
C GLY A 56 22.41 19.15 -1.46
N GLU A 57 23.75 19.10 -1.58
CA GLU A 57 24.65 19.76 -0.62
C GLU A 57 24.51 21.29 -0.64
N ALA A 58 24.16 21.86 -1.78
CA ALA A 58 23.84 23.28 -1.91
C ALA A 58 22.47 23.68 -1.30
N GLY A 59 21.74 22.72 -0.71
CA GLY A 59 20.47 22.96 -0.03
C GLY A 59 19.22 22.75 -0.91
N VAL A 60 19.39 22.18 -2.12
CA VAL A 60 18.24 21.84 -2.97
C VAL A 60 17.48 20.64 -2.39
N GLU A 61 16.20 20.80 -2.09
CA GLU A 61 15.36 19.80 -1.42
C GLU A 61 14.92 18.65 -2.35
N ILE A 62 14.73 18.94 -3.63
CA ILE A 62 14.33 17.98 -4.66
C ILE A 62 15.26 18.11 -5.85
N VAL A 63 15.91 17.02 -6.22
CA VAL A 63 16.77 16.95 -7.41
C VAL A 63 16.22 15.91 -8.36
N VAL A 64 16.01 16.28 -9.61
CA VAL A 64 15.56 15.37 -10.66
C VAL A 64 16.73 15.13 -11.63
N GLY A 65 17.09 13.88 -11.80
CA GLY A 65 18.00 13.44 -12.85
C GLY A 65 17.21 12.91 -14.03
N ALA A 66 17.27 13.58 -15.17
CA ALA A 66 16.62 13.16 -16.39
C ALA A 66 17.66 12.58 -17.36
N ALA A 67 17.56 11.28 -17.64
CA ALA A 67 18.38 10.59 -18.62
C ALA A 67 17.55 10.19 -19.85
N THR A 68 18.19 9.61 -20.85
CA THR A 68 17.53 9.22 -22.12
C THR A 68 16.41 8.19 -21.89
N ASN A 69 16.60 7.25 -20.97
CA ASN A 69 15.70 6.10 -20.80
C ASN A 69 15.03 6.06 -19.43
N GLU A 70 15.45 6.89 -18.48
CA GLU A 70 14.91 6.90 -17.13
C GLU A 70 14.98 8.28 -16.49
N THR A 71 14.13 8.51 -15.51
CA THR A 71 14.15 9.70 -14.67
C THR A 71 14.21 9.28 -13.22
N VAL A 72 15.12 9.87 -12.44
CA VAL A 72 15.24 9.65 -11.00
C VAL A 72 14.85 10.91 -10.24
N LEU A 73 14.18 10.73 -9.11
CA LEU A 73 13.79 11.82 -8.21
C LEU A 73 14.45 11.59 -6.84
N PHE A 74 15.34 12.49 -6.46
CA PHE A 74 15.95 12.52 -5.13
C PHE A 74 15.25 13.56 -4.26
N ILE A 75 14.50 13.12 -3.27
CA ILE A 75 13.93 13.97 -2.23
C ILE A 75 14.82 13.87 -1.00
N LYS A 76 15.45 14.97 -0.60
CA LYS A 76 16.51 14.99 0.42
C LYS A 76 15.96 14.88 1.86
N ARG A 77 14.84 14.18 2.04
CA ARG A 77 14.24 13.79 3.33
C ARG A 77 13.58 12.42 3.24
N LYS A 78 13.37 11.79 4.39
CA LYS A 78 12.56 10.56 4.45
C LYS A 78 11.08 10.93 4.25
N LEU A 79 10.41 10.20 3.37
CA LEU A 79 8.97 10.29 3.16
C LEU A 79 8.25 9.23 4.00
N ALA A 80 7.05 9.56 4.48
CA ALA A 80 6.12 8.59 5.01
C ALA A 80 5.47 7.78 3.88
N LEU A 81 4.94 6.59 4.19
CA LEU A 81 4.37 5.71 3.16
C LEU A 81 3.20 6.34 2.39
N ASN A 82 2.38 7.17 3.04
CA ASN A 82 1.31 7.90 2.37
C ASN A 82 1.82 8.94 1.36
N GLU A 83 2.95 9.60 1.66
CA GLU A 83 3.59 10.53 0.72
C GLU A 83 4.18 9.78 -0.48
N ILE A 84 4.82 8.63 -0.23
CA ILE A 84 5.35 7.75 -1.29
C ILE A 84 4.20 7.23 -2.16
N ALA A 85 3.10 6.78 -1.57
CA ALA A 85 1.96 6.25 -2.29
C ALA A 85 1.31 7.28 -3.25
N ALA A 86 1.45 8.57 -2.98
CA ALA A 86 0.94 9.63 -3.85
C ALA A 86 1.61 9.65 -5.25
N PHE A 87 2.86 9.17 -5.37
CA PHE A 87 3.54 9.03 -6.66
C PHE A 87 2.94 7.92 -7.54
N PHE A 88 2.17 7.01 -6.95
CA PHE A 88 1.54 5.87 -7.64
C PHE A 88 0.05 6.11 -7.93
N LYS A 89 -0.37 7.37 -8.05
CA LYS A 89 -1.74 7.68 -8.45
C LYS A 89 -2.05 7.11 -9.83
N GLY A 90 -3.12 6.31 -9.93
CA GLY A 90 -3.50 5.61 -11.16
C GLY A 90 -2.89 4.21 -11.31
N PHE A 91 -2.07 3.76 -10.35
CA PHE A 91 -1.62 2.38 -10.28
C PHE A 91 -2.66 1.49 -9.58
N ASP A 92 -2.71 0.22 -9.97
CA ASP A 92 -3.60 -0.77 -9.35
C ASP A 92 -2.97 -1.36 -8.08
N TYR A 93 -1.66 -1.64 -8.13
CA TYR A 93 -0.91 -2.25 -7.02
C TYR A 93 0.40 -1.53 -6.73
N ILE A 94 0.74 -1.46 -5.44
CA ILE A 94 2.07 -1.11 -4.96
C ILE A 94 2.63 -2.29 -4.16
N LEU A 95 3.76 -2.82 -4.60
CA LEU A 95 4.50 -3.88 -3.91
C LEU A 95 5.59 -3.26 -3.05
N LEU A 96 5.54 -3.49 -1.74
CA LEU A 96 6.53 -3.00 -0.80
C LEU A 96 7.54 -4.11 -0.47
N GLU A 97 8.84 -3.85 -0.63
CA GLU A 97 9.91 -4.73 -0.13
C GLU A 97 10.40 -4.20 1.22
N GLY A 98 10.20 -4.95 2.28
CA GLY A 98 10.40 -4.52 3.66
C GLY A 98 9.12 -3.94 4.26
N PHE A 99 9.22 -2.79 4.94
CA PHE A 99 8.07 -2.14 5.60
C PHE A 99 7.42 -3.04 6.67
N GLU A 100 8.25 -3.74 7.43
CA GLU A 100 7.82 -4.71 8.45
C GLU A 100 6.93 -4.08 9.53
N ASN A 101 7.19 -2.81 9.84
CA ASN A 101 6.49 -2.03 10.86
C ASN A 101 5.14 -1.46 10.40
N GLU A 102 4.80 -1.59 9.12
CA GLU A 102 3.49 -1.12 8.64
C GLU A 102 2.37 -2.02 9.15
N ARG A 103 1.43 -1.40 9.87
CA ARG A 103 0.44 -2.12 10.69
C ARG A 103 -0.91 -2.35 10.00
N ALA A 104 -1.12 -1.80 8.82
CA ALA A 104 -2.41 -1.89 8.14
C ALA A 104 -2.25 -2.26 6.65
N VAL A 105 -1.23 -3.06 6.35
CA VAL A 105 -0.90 -3.53 5.00
C VAL A 105 -0.89 -5.05 5.01
N ALA A 106 -1.52 -5.67 4.02
CA ALA A 106 -1.45 -7.12 3.83
C ALA A 106 -0.01 -7.55 3.57
N LYS A 107 0.42 -8.68 4.15
CA LYS A 107 1.81 -9.13 4.12
C LYS A 107 1.97 -10.49 3.46
N ILE A 108 3.00 -10.64 2.63
CA ILE A 108 3.55 -11.93 2.23
C ILE A 108 4.84 -12.11 3.00
N ILE A 109 4.93 -13.18 3.76
CA ILE A 109 6.13 -13.49 4.55
C ILE A 109 7.11 -14.26 3.68
N ALA A 110 8.27 -13.66 3.41
CA ALA A 110 9.41 -14.35 2.83
C ALA A 110 10.23 -14.95 3.96
N ALA A 111 10.21 -16.26 4.11
CA ALA A 111 10.87 -16.95 5.21
C ALA A 111 11.93 -17.94 4.73
N LYS A 112 12.93 -18.19 5.57
CA LYS A 112 13.89 -19.28 5.44
C LYS A 112 13.44 -20.51 6.21
N ASP A 113 12.77 -20.30 7.32
CA ASP A 113 12.33 -21.33 8.27
C ASP A 113 11.04 -20.90 9.00
N ALA A 114 10.47 -21.81 9.79
CA ALA A 114 9.25 -21.57 10.55
C ALA A 114 9.43 -20.51 11.66
N SER A 115 10.65 -20.28 12.15
CA SER A 115 10.91 -19.27 13.18
C SER A 115 10.77 -17.86 12.61
N GLU A 116 11.21 -17.63 11.37
CA GLU A 116 10.96 -16.37 10.66
C GLU A 116 9.46 -16.16 10.39
N VAL A 117 8.71 -17.22 10.04
CA VAL A 117 7.24 -17.12 9.90
C VAL A 117 6.62 -16.64 11.21
N ARG A 118 7.00 -17.23 12.35
CA ARG A 118 6.52 -16.81 13.69
C ARG A 118 6.81 -15.34 13.96
N THR A 119 8.00 -14.86 13.59
CA THR A 119 8.43 -13.49 13.84
C THR A 119 7.58 -12.46 13.09
N PHE A 120 7.21 -12.75 11.83
CA PHE A 120 6.51 -11.81 10.95
C PHE A 120 4.99 -12.04 10.87
N CYS A 121 4.47 -13.13 11.46
CA CYS A 121 3.05 -13.45 11.43
C CYS A 121 2.28 -12.64 12.50
N ASP A 122 1.84 -11.45 12.11
CA ASP A 122 1.14 -10.49 12.98
C ASP A 122 -0.38 -10.43 12.74
N GLY A 123 -0.93 -11.38 11.97
CA GLY A 123 -2.34 -11.43 11.58
C GLY A 123 -2.67 -10.66 10.30
N LEU A 124 -1.67 -10.08 9.64
CA LEU A 124 -1.80 -9.44 8.32
C LEU A 124 -1.22 -10.30 7.19
N ALA A 125 -0.67 -11.47 7.52
CA ALA A 125 -0.09 -12.38 6.55
C ALA A 125 -1.18 -13.02 5.68
N ILE A 126 -1.03 -12.91 4.36
CA ILE A 126 -1.91 -13.53 3.37
C ILE A 126 -1.29 -14.75 2.72
N ALA A 127 0.03 -14.85 2.72
CA ALA A 127 0.79 -16.00 2.27
C ALA A 127 2.19 -16.03 2.92
N VAL A 128 2.80 -17.21 2.91
CA VAL A 128 4.23 -17.46 3.19
C VAL A 128 4.87 -17.97 1.91
N SER A 129 6.08 -17.53 1.61
CA SER A 129 6.91 -17.99 0.49
C SER A 129 8.39 -17.83 0.82
N GLY A 130 9.27 -17.95 -0.16
CA GLY A 130 10.70 -17.77 0.02
C GLY A 130 11.45 -19.10 0.07
N ILE A 131 12.59 -19.12 0.76
CA ILE A 131 13.47 -20.30 0.82
C ILE A 131 12.82 -21.46 1.58
N ILE A 132 11.95 -21.18 2.54
CA ILE A 132 11.26 -22.18 3.37
C ILE A 132 10.59 -23.27 2.52
N VAL A 133 10.12 -22.97 1.32
CA VAL A 133 9.44 -23.95 0.44
C VAL A 133 10.35 -25.06 -0.07
N GLU A 134 11.66 -24.93 0.11
CA GLU A 134 12.67 -25.93 -0.27
C GLU A 134 12.84 -27.03 0.82
N SER A 135 12.33 -26.79 2.06
CA SER A 135 12.38 -27.72 3.18
C SER A 135 10.99 -28.19 3.58
N LYS A 136 10.68 -29.47 3.34
CA LYS A 136 9.39 -30.06 3.76
C LYS A 136 9.16 -29.98 5.28
N GLU A 137 10.20 -30.18 6.07
CA GLU A 137 10.15 -30.10 7.54
C GLU A 137 9.75 -28.70 8.01
N GLU A 138 10.37 -27.66 7.44
CA GLU A 138 10.05 -26.27 7.81
C GLU A 138 8.67 -25.85 7.33
N VAL A 139 8.23 -26.32 6.17
CA VAL A 139 6.85 -26.13 5.67
C VAL A 139 5.84 -26.76 6.62
N GLU A 140 6.08 -27.99 7.10
CA GLU A 140 5.21 -28.68 8.05
C GLU A 140 5.11 -27.92 9.38
N LYS A 141 6.23 -27.48 9.94
CA LYS A 141 6.26 -26.64 11.15
C LYS A 141 5.49 -25.32 10.93
N ALA A 142 5.67 -24.67 9.78
CA ALA A 142 5.04 -23.40 9.48
C ALA A 142 3.54 -23.52 9.16
N SER A 143 3.04 -24.70 8.79
CA SER A 143 1.62 -24.95 8.52
C SER A 143 0.72 -24.67 9.74
N THR A 144 1.29 -24.76 10.95
CA THR A 144 0.59 -24.46 12.21
C THR A 144 0.12 -23.01 12.33
N PHE A 145 0.65 -22.08 11.52
CA PHE A 145 0.23 -20.67 11.51
C PHE A 145 -1.03 -20.42 10.69
N ASN A 146 -1.60 -21.42 10.01
CA ASN A 146 -2.81 -21.32 9.18
C ASN A 146 -2.73 -20.22 8.09
N VAL A 147 -1.55 -19.99 7.54
CA VAL A 147 -1.30 -19.09 6.41
C VAL A 147 -0.85 -19.94 5.22
N PRO A 148 -1.43 -19.77 4.02
CA PRO A 148 -1.02 -20.52 2.84
C PRO A 148 0.48 -20.40 2.57
N ILE A 149 1.15 -21.52 2.34
CA ILE A 149 2.59 -21.58 1.99
C ILE A 149 2.67 -21.92 0.51
N LEU A 150 3.20 -21.00 -0.29
CA LEU A 150 3.22 -21.11 -1.75
C LEU A 150 4.64 -20.90 -2.30
N ASN A 151 5.03 -21.72 -3.26
CA ASN A 151 6.26 -21.51 -4.00
C ASN A 151 6.05 -20.44 -5.09
N CYS A 152 6.62 -19.26 -4.90
CA CYS A 152 6.45 -18.14 -5.85
C CYS A 152 6.99 -18.44 -7.27
N LYS A 153 7.86 -19.43 -7.45
CA LYS A 153 8.38 -19.81 -8.77
C LYS A 153 7.41 -20.69 -9.56
N VAL A 154 6.58 -21.48 -8.86
CA VAL A 154 5.70 -22.50 -9.47
C VAL A 154 4.23 -22.14 -9.32
N GLU A 155 3.86 -21.50 -8.20
CA GLU A 155 2.49 -21.18 -7.84
C GLU A 155 2.21 -19.67 -7.81
N VAL A 156 2.93 -18.90 -8.64
CA VAL A 156 2.82 -17.44 -8.67
C VAL A 156 1.39 -16.97 -8.99
N ASN A 157 0.65 -17.70 -9.82
CA ASN A 157 -0.75 -17.44 -10.12
C ASN A 157 -1.61 -17.46 -8.85
N LYS A 158 -1.49 -18.49 -8.00
CA LYS A 158 -2.22 -18.56 -6.73
C LYS A 158 -1.80 -17.44 -5.76
N LEU A 159 -0.51 -17.08 -5.78
CA LEU A 159 0.00 -15.99 -4.95
C LEU A 159 -0.58 -14.64 -5.41
N ALA A 160 -0.66 -14.41 -6.72
CA ALA A 160 -1.31 -13.24 -7.29
C ALA A 160 -2.83 -13.20 -6.99
N ASP A 161 -3.53 -14.35 -7.05
CA ASP A 161 -4.93 -14.45 -6.68
C ASP A 161 -5.17 -14.02 -5.22
N LEU A 162 -4.28 -14.42 -4.29
CA LEU A 162 -4.34 -13.95 -2.90
C LEU A 162 -4.08 -12.46 -2.78
N VAL A 163 -3.17 -11.91 -3.58
CA VAL A 163 -2.92 -10.46 -3.63
C VAL A 163 -4.17 -9.73 -4.13
N GLU A 164 -4.80 -10.19 -5.21
CA GLU A 164 -6.02 -9.57 -5.74
C GLU A 164 -7.16 -9.56 -4.72
N GLN A 165 -7.32 -10.67 -4.00
CA GLN A 165 -8.40 -10.85 -3.02
C GLN A 165 -8.16 -10.07 -1.72
N LYS A 166 -6.92 -10.06 -1.22
CA LYS A 166 -6.61 -9.64 0.16
C LYS A 166 -5.74 -8.40 0.28
N ALA A 167 -5.15 -7.89 -0.82
CA ALA A 167 -4.42 -6.63 -0.76
C ALA A 167 -5.36 -5.48 -0.42
N LEU A 168 -4.94 -4.63 0.49
CA LEU A 168 -5.74 -3.54 1.05
C LEU A 168 -5.26 -2.19 0.50
N PRO A 169 -6.12 -1.17 0.43
CA PRO A 169 -5.67 0.19 0.21
C PRO A 169 -4.90 0.69 1.43
N LEU A 170 -4.14 1.75 1.25
CA LEU A 170 -3.43 2.37 2.37
C LEU A 170 -4.44 3.06 3.30
N PHE A 171 -4.59 2.53 4.51
CA PHE A 171 -5.41 3.17 5.52
C PHE A 171 -4.78 4.48 6.01
N PRO A 172 -5.58 5.50 6.34
CA PRO A 172 -5.07 6.81 6.76
C PRO A 172 -4.37 6.79 8.13
N ASN A 173 -4.48 5.69 8.87
CA ASN A 173 -3.92 5.47 10.20
C ASN A 173 -4.16 6.65 11.17
N LEU A 174 -5.36 7.24 11.11
CA LEU A 174 -5.73 8.37 11.92
C LEU A 174 -5.89 7.95 13.38
N ALA A 175 -5.11 8.56 14.25
CA ALA A 175 -5.30 8.43 15.69
C ALA A 175 -6.74 8.87 16.05
N HIS A 176 -7.45 8.04 16.82
CA HIS A 176 -8.79 8.32 17.34
C HIS A 176 -9.98 8.26 16.34
N CYS A 177 -9.79 7.77 15.09
CA CYS A 177 -10.90 7.68 14.14
C CYS A 177 -12.07 6.82 14.66
N LYS A 178 -11.82 5.56 15.07
CA LYS A 178 -12.78 4.56 15.64
C LYS A 178 -14.16 4.43 14.95
N GLU A 179 -14.39 5.10 13.85
CA GLU A 179 -15.68 5.18 13.15
C GLU A 179 -16.14 3.83 12.53
N CYS A 180 -15.19 2.92 12.29
CA CYS A 180 -15.47 1.57 11.76
C CYS A 180 -15.89 0.57 12.85
N GLY A 181 -15.85 0.97 14.14
CA GLY A 181 -16.12 0.10 15.29
C GLY A 181 -14.90 -0.71 15.75
N TYR A 182 -13.73 -0.55 15.12
CA TYR A 182 -12.45 -1.13 15.53
C TYR A 182 -11.59 -0.04 16.19
N GLY A 183 -10.76 -0.42 17.16
CA GLY A 183 -9.92 0.53 17.89
C GLY A 183 -8.85 1.19 17.02
N THR A 184 -8.38 0.48 16.00
CA THR A 184 -7.31 0.94 15.09
C THR A 184 -7.53 0.45 13.67
N CYS A 185 -6.89 1.09 12.68
CA CYS A 185 -6.86 0.59 11.30
C CYS A 185 -6.19 -0.77 11.19
N HIS A 186 -5.24 -1.08 12.08
CA HIS A 186 -4.61 -2.40 12.16
C HIS A 186 -5.61 -3.51 12.50
N GLU A 187 -6.46 -3.29 13.50
CA GLU A 187 -7.49 -4.27 13.89
C GLU A 187 -8.52 -4.49 12.78
N LEU A 188 -8.93 -3.41 12.10
CA LEU A 188 -9.81 -3.53 10.93
C LEU A 188 -9.12 -4.31 9.81
N ALA A 189 -7.87 -4.01 9.49
CA ALA A 189 -7.12 -4.71 8.44
C ALA A 189 -7.00 -6.21 8.74
N LYS A 190 -6.69 -6.59 9.99
CA LYS A 190 -6.68 -8.00 10.43
C LYS A 190 -8.05 -8.66 10.26
N ALA A 191 -9.12 -7.97 10.66
CA ALA A 191 -10.48 -8.50 10.52
C ALA A 191 -10.88 -8.70 9.05
N ILE A 192 -10.44 -7.82 8.15
CA ILE A 192 -10.67 -7.96 6.70
C ILE A 192 -9.88 -9.17 6.14
N ILE A 193 -8.60 -9.29 6.47
CA ILE A 193 -7.76 -10.41 6.01
C ILE A 193 -8.29 -11.75 6.50
N ALA A 194 -8.81 -11.78 7.73
CA ALA A 194 -9.45 -12.96 8.32
C ALA A 194 -10.85 -13.24 7.75
N GLY A 195 -11.41 -12.36 6.92
CA GLY A 195 -12.75 -12.54 6.33
C GLY A 195 -13.92 -12.24 7.27
N VAL A 196 -13.68 -11.66 8.45
CA VAL A 196 -14.72 -11.32 9.43
C VAL A 196 -15.24 -9.89 9.30
N ALA A 197 -14.56 -9.07 8.49
CA ALA A 197 -14.98 -7.71 8.17
C ALA A 197 -14.79 -7.43 6.67
N ASP A 198 -15.42 -6.37 6.21
CA ASP A 198 -15.31 -5.86 4.85
C ASP A 198 -14.69 -4.45 4.87
N LEU A 199 -13.98 -4.08 3.81
CA LEU A 199 -13.38 -2.76 3.66
C LEU A 199 -14.42 -1.63 3.76
N ARG A 200 -15.66 -1.89 3.38
CA ARG A 200 -16.80 -0.97 3.50
C ARG A 200 -17.14 -0.57 4.96
N ARG A 201 -16.57 -1.26 5.94
CA ARG A 201 -16.64 -0.82 7.34
C ARG A 201 -15.88 0.48 7.58
N CYS A 202 -14.78 0.71 6.84
CA CYS A 202 -14.06 1.98 6.93
C CYS A 202 -14.87 3.10 6.26
N PRO A 203 -15.17 4.20 6.94
CA PRO A 203 -15.92 5.33 6.36
C PRO A 203 -15.28 5.91 5.11
N LEU A 204 -13.96 5.80 4.98
CA LEU A 204 -13.23 6.28 3.79
C LEU A 204 -13.41 5.39 2.56
N TYR A 205 -13.78 4.11 2.74
CA TYR A 205 -13.84 3.13 1.65
C TYR A 205 -15.22 2.51 1.47
N GLY A 206 -16.13 2.69 2.41
CA GLY A 206 -17.30 1.83 2.45
C GLY A 206 -18.67 2.44 2.27
N ARG A 207 -18.84 3.72 2.53
CA ARG A 207 -20.19 4.28 2.60
C ARG A 207 -20.38 5.64 1.97
N THR A 208 -19.33 6.22 1.42
CA THR A 208 -19.43 7.59 0.93
C THR A 208 -18.65 7.75 -0.36
N ASN A 209 -19.32 8.32 -1.36
CA ASN A 209 -18.68 8.81 -2.57
C ASN A 209 -17.95 10.15 -2.33
N VAL A 210 -17.80 10.56 -1.04
CA VAL A 210 -17.21 11.84 -0.66
C VAL A 210 -15.90 11.62 0.08
N VAL A 211 -14.83 12.21 -0.43
CA VAL A 211 -13.55 12.34 0.27
C VAL A 211 -13.40 13.81 0.66
N LEU A 212 -13.30 14.07 1.95
CA LEU A 212 -12.99 15.41 2.46
C LEU A 212 -11.52 15.49 2.81
N GLU A 213 -10.83 16.43 2.19
CA GLU A 213 -9.43 16.73 2.48
C GLU A 213 -9.34 18.18 3.00
N VAL A 214 -8.70 18.37 4.13
CA VAL A 214 -8.48 19.68 4.74
C VAL A 214 -6.99 19.86 5.00
N ASN A 215 -6.39 20.87 4.41
CA ASN A 215 -4.95 21.17 4.52
C ASN A 215 -4.06 19.96 4.16
N GLY A 216 -4.44 19.19 3.12
CA GLY A 216 -3.71 18.00 2.68
C GLY A 216 -3.96 16.75 3.54
N GLN A 217 -4.84 16.82 4.54
CA GLN A 217 -5.19 15.66 5.37
C GLN A 217 -6.62 15.20 5.11
N VAL A 218 -6.78 13.89 4.90
CA VAL A 218 -8.11 13.29 4.74
C VAL A 218 -8.83 13.28 6.08
N VAL A 219 -10.02 13.87 6.11
CA VAL A 219 -10.90 13.91 7.28
C VAL A 219 -12.00 12.85 7.13
N PRO A 220 -12.08 11.87 8.04
CA PRO A 220 -13.12 10.85 7.97
C PRO A 220 -14.49 11.46 8.23
N LEU A 221 -15.43 11.16 7.35
CA LEU A 221 -16.80 11.63 7.47
C LEU A 221 -17.70 10.50 8.00
N LYS A 222 -18.56 10.81 8.98
CA LYS A 222 -19.68 9.95 9.35
C LYS A 222 -20.67 9.85 8.19
N PHE A 223 -21.50 8.81 8.20
CA PHE A 223 -22.46 8.56 7.13
C PHE A 223 -23.35 9.76 6.81
N PHE A 224 -23.94 10.39 7.82
CA PHE A 224 -24.84 11.52 7.61
C PHE A 224 -24.14 12.77 7.01
N PRO A 225 -23.02 13.27 7.59
CA PRO A 225 -22.30 14.39 6.97
C PRO A 225 -21.85 14.10 5.55
N SER A 226 -21.41 12.90 5.26
CA SER A 226 -21.00 12.50 3.92
C SER A 226 -22.15 12.52 2.92
N LEU A 227 -23.28 11.90 3.29
CA LEU A 227 -24.49 11.89 2.47
C LEU A 227 -25.02 13.31 2.23
N PHE A 228 -24.96 14.16 3.28
CA PHE A 228 -25.37 15.56 3.17
C PHE A 228 -24.50 16.33 2.17
N ILE A 229 -23.17 16.23 2.29
CA ILE A 229 -22.22 16.88 1.37
C ILE A 229 -22.44 16.37 -0.06
N GLU A 230 -22.53 15.05 -0.25
CA GLU A 230 -22.76 14.44 -1.56
C GLU A 230 -24.00 14.99 -2.24
N ARG A 231 -25.14 14.90 -1.56
CA ARG A 231 -26.43 15.35 -2.14
C ARG A 231 -26.48 16.86 -2.37
N THR A 232 -25.91 17.65 -1.47
CA THR A 232 -25.85 19.09 -1.61
C THR A 232 -25.00 19.49 -2.80
N LEU A 233 -23.79 18.95 -2.93
CA LEU A 233 -22.90 19.27 -4.04
C LEU A 233 -23.46 18.79 -5.38
N ILE A 234 -24.00 17.58 -5.45
CA ILE A 234 -24.65 17.10 -6.68
C ILE A 234 -25.81 18.00 -7.06
N GLY A 235 -26.68 18.36 -6.10
CA GLY A 235 -27.82 19.26 -6.35
C GLY A 235 -27.38 20.64 -6.84
N MET A 236 -26.39 21.25 -6.21
CA MET A 236 -25.86 22.55 -6.62
C MET A 236 -25.23 22.49 -8.01
N VAL A 237 -24.38 21.52 -8.29
CA VAL A 237 -23.67 21.42 -9.58
C VAL A 237 -24.63 21.04 -10.71
N SER A 238 -25.59 20.15 -10.46
CA SER A 238 -26.61 19.77 -11.46
C SER A 238 -27.56 20.90 -11.83
N SER A 239 -27.65 21.94 -10.99
CA SER A 239 -28.47 23.14 -11.32
C SER A 239 -27.75 24.17 -12.18
N LEU A 240 -26.45 23.99 -12.46
CA LEU A 240 -25.67 24.90 -13.28
C LEU A 240 -25.94 24.68 -14.77
N ASN A 241 -26.07 25.80 -15.50
CA ASN A 241 -26.25 25.74 -16.95
C ASN A 241 -25.05 25.06 -17.64
N GLY A 242 -25.31 24.09 -18.51
CA GLY A 242 -24.29 23.35 -19.25
C GLY A 242 -23.80 22.07 -18.56
N VAL A 243 -24.30 21.74 -17.38
CA VAL A 243 -24.00 20.48 -16.71
C VAL A 243 -25.15 19.48 -16.92
N ASN A 244 -24.96 18.54 -17.85
CA ASN A 244 -26.00 17.57 -18.20
C ASN A 244 -25.90 16.24 -17.45
N HIS A 245 -24.69 15.88 -17.00
CA HIS A 245 -24.46 14.63 -16.28
C HIS A 245 -23.26 14.75 -15.35
N VAL A 246 -23.47 14.49 -14.06
CA VAL A 246 -22.44 14.60 -13.04
C VAL A 246 -21.95 13.21 -12.65
N THR A 247 -20.70 12.89 -13.00
CA THR A 247 -20.03 11.65 -12.62
C THR A 247 -19.02 11.86 -11.48
N GLU A 248 -18.39 13.04 -11.43
CA GLU A 248 -17.41 13.40 -10.41
C GLU A 248 -17.47 14.92 -10.15
N ILE A 249 -17.35 15.30 -8.89
CA ILE A 249 -17.20 16.70 -8.48
C ILE A 249 -15.90 16.83 -7.69
N LYS A 250 -15.05 17.77 -8.11
CA LYS A 250 -13.88 18.19 -7.33
C LYS A 250 -14.04 19.65 -6.92
N LEU A 251 -14.21 19.89 -5.63
CA LEU A 251 -14.32 21.24 -5.06
C LEU A 251 -13.06 21.57 -4.24
N ILE A 252 -12.44 22.71 -4.55
CA ILE A 252 -11.29 23.22 -3.79
C ILE A 252 -11.68 24.58 -3.24
N VAL A 253 -11.71 24.70 -1.92
CA VAL A 253 -11.97 25.97 -1.23
C VAL A 253 -10.67 26.44 -0.58
N ARG A 254 -10.24 27.65 -0.89
CA ARG A 254 -9.07 28.28 -0.25
C ARG A 254 -9.57 29.45 0.57
N LYS A 255 -9.10 29.49 1.83
CA LYS A 255 -9.34 30.67 2.68
C LYS A 255 -8.40 31.79 2.19
N ALA A 256 -8.98 32.96 1.89
CA ALA A 256 -8.21 34.18 1.61
C ALA A 256 -7.49 34.67 2.87
#